data_5c591a4094ae261c0e2694c70fcf9e99
#
_entry.id   5c591a4094ae261c0e2694c70fcf9e99
#
_cell.length_a   1.000
_cell.length_b   1.000
_cell.length_c   1.000
_cell.angle_alpha   90.00
_cell.angle_beta   90.00
_cell.angle_gamma   90.00
#
_symmetry.space_group_name_H-M   'P 1'
#
loop_
_entity.id
_entity.type
_entity.pdbx_description
1 polymer ?
#
loop_
_entity_poly.entity_id
_entity_poly.type
_entity_poly.pdbx_seq_one_letter_code
_entity_poly.pdbx_strand_id
1 'polypeptide(L)'
;MKKIGFVDYYISEWHANNYPVWIKQANEKLGTDYEVAYAWAEQDLSPVYNETTDEWCAKMGVSRCNTIAELCEKSDVIIVLAPSDPEKHLGYAREVLPFRKCTYIDKTFAPDFATAKEIFEIAEKYGTPFFSTSALRFADELDTLKGATDLIITGGGGNFAEYIIPVGRCIEC
;
A
#
# COMPACT_ATOMS: atom_id res chain seq x y z
N MET A 1 17.03 5.92 -11.32
CA MET A 1 15.67 6.05 -10.76
C MET A 1 15.08 4.65 -10.59
N LYS A 2 14.72 4.27 -9.36
CA LYS A 2 14.09 2.97 -9.08
C LYS A 2 12.59 3.06 -9.37
N LYS A 3 12.05 2.07 -10.04
CA LYS A 3 10.68 2.06 -10.54
C LYS A 3 9.75 1.33 -9.57
N ILE A 4 8.68 2.00 -9.19
CA ILE A 4 7.61 1.46 -8.35
C ILE A 4 6.45 1.06 -9.25
N GLY A 5 5.89 -0.14 -9.03
CA GLY A 5 4.64 -0.60 -9.62
C GLY A 5 3.51 -0.61 -8.60
N PHE A 6 2.37 -0.07 -8.96
CA PHE A 6 1.14 -0.10 -8.15
C PHE A 6 0.23 -1.24 -8.61
N VAL A 7 -0.17 -2.08 -7.68
CA VAL A 7 -1.19 -3.12 -7.84
C VAL A 7 -2.39 -2.73 -6.99
N ASP A 8 -3.56 -2.57 -7.60
CA ASP A 8 -4.74 -2.08 -6.90
C ASP A 8 -6.02 -2.81 -7.34
N TYR A 9 -7.08 -2.66 -6.57
CA TYR A 9 -8.42 -3.11 -6.96
C TYR A 9 -9.01 -2.19 -8.03
N TYR A 10 -8.96 -0.87 -7.83
CA TYR A 10 -9.17 0.17 -8.84
C TYR A 10 -8.19 1.32 -8.58
N ILE A 11 -7.46 1.73 -9.61
CA ILE A 11 -6.27 2.59 -9.40
C ILE A 11 -6.59 4.02 -8.97
N SER A 12 -7.69 4.60 -9.45
CA SER A 12 -8.06 5.96 -9.06
C SER A 12 -8.71 5.94 -7.68
N GLU A 13 -7.88 5.98 -6.64
CA GLU A 13 -8.27 6.03 -5.24
C GLU A 13 -7.32 6.99 -4.47
N TRP A 14 -7.60 7.24 -3.19
CA TRP A 14 -6.92 8.28 -2.44
C TRP A 14 -5.40 8.05 -2.27
N HIS A 15 -4.95 6.81 -1.98
CA HIS A 15 -3.53 6.50 -1.79
C HIS A 15 -2.78 6.60 -3.13
N ALA A 16 -3.28 5.97 -4.18
CA ALA A 16 -2.69 6.05 -5.50
C ALA A 16 -2.62 7.47 -6.04
N ASN A 17 -3.59 8.31 -5.72
CA ASN A 17 -3.59 9.72 -6.13
C ASN A 17 -2.56 10.57 -5.38
N ASN A 18 -2.19 10.21 -4.15
CA ASN A 18 -1.28 11.02 -3.31
C ASN A 18 0.16 10.48 -3.26
N TYR A 19 0.35 9.16 -3.30
CA TYR A 19 1.68 8.55 -3.14
C TYR A 19 2.72 9.05 -4.14
N PRO A 20 2.44 9.28 -5.44
CA PRO A 20 3.45 9.80 -6.36
C PRO A 20 4.06 11.13 -5.92
N VAL A 21 3.22 12.03 -5.38
CA VAL A 21 3.67 13.33 -4.86
C VAL A 21 4.50 13.15 -3.60
N TRP A 22 4.04 12.31 -2.67
CA TRP A 22 4.75 12.08 -1.41
C TRP A 22 6.08 11.33 -1.61
N ILE A 23 6.14 10.40 -2.56
CA ILE A 23 7.39 9.72 -2.93
C ILE A 23 8.39 10.74 -3.47
N LYS A 24 7.96 11.68 -4.31
CA LYS A 24 8.81 12.76 -4.80
C LYS A 24 9.34 13.63 -3.66
N GLN A 25 8.48 14.04 -2.73
CA GLN A 25 8.87 14.81 -1.54
C GLN A 25 9.85 14.02 -0.65
N ALA A 26 9.60 12.72 -0.47
CA ALA A 26 10.49 11.84 0.29
C ALA A 26 11.86 11.69 -0.39
N ASN A 27 11.91 11.59 -1.71
CA ASN A 27 13.17 11.57 -2.45
C ASN A 27 14.02 12.82 -2.17
N GLU A 28 13.40 13.99 -2.21
CA GLU A 28 14.06 15.27 -1.95
C GLU A 28 14.60 15.33 -0.50
N LYS A 29 13.80 14.85 0.47
CA LYS A 29 14.16 14.87 1.91
C LYS A 29 15.23 13.84 2.27
N LEU A 30 15.18 12.65 1.66
CA LEU A 30 16.01 11.50 2.04
C LEU A 30 17.18 11.23 1.08
N GLY A 31 17.28 11.98 -0.01
CA GLY A 31 18.30 11.74 -1.06
C GLY A 31 18.10 10.40 -1.79
N THR A 32 16.86 9.94 -1.92
CA THR A 32 16.49 8.72 -2.64
C THR A 32 16.02 9.06 -4.06
N ASP A 33 15.82 8.03 -4.90
CA ASP A 33 15.48 8.23 -6.30
C ASP A 33 14.48 7.15 -6.76
N TYR A 34 13.22 7.31 -6.36
CA TYR A 34 12.10 6.44 -6.69
C TYR A 34 11.04 7.18 -7.52
N GLU A 35 10.39 6.47 -8.43
CA GLU A 35 9.23 6.97 -9.17
C GLU A 35 8.14 5.92 -9.29
N VAL A 36 6.89 6.32 -9.27
CA VAL A 36 5.77 5.46 -9.67
C VAL A 36 5.76 5.42 -11.19
N ALA A 37 6.15 4.28 -11.76
CA ALA A 37 6.35 4.12 -13.20
C ALA A 37 5.26 3.25 -13.85
N TYR A 38 4.69 2.31 -13.09
CA TYR A 38 3.75 1.32 -13.61
C TYR A 38 2.54 1.18 -12.70
N ALA A 39 1.38 0.87 -13.31
CA ALA A 39 0.17 0.57 -12.59
C ALA A 39 -0.62 -0.57 -13.26
N TRP A 40 -1.26 -1.37 -12.43
CA TRP A 40 -2.24 -2.36 -12.80
C TRP A 40 -3.41 -2.31 -11.83
N ALA A 41 -4.63 -2.44 -12.34
CA ALA A 41 -5.83 -2.52 -11.52
C ALA A 41 -6.73 -3.67 -11.99
N GLU A 42 -7.39 -4.35 -11.04
CA GLU A 42 -8.35 -5.42 -11.31
C GLU A 42 -9.62 -4.88 -11.97
N GLN A 43 -10.11 -3.74 -11.47
CA GLN A 43 -11.26 -3.02 -12.01
C GLN A 43 -10.79 -1.79 -12.78
N ASP A 44 -11.24 -1.65 -14.02
CA ASP A 44 -10.82 -0.54 -14.86
C ASP A 44 -11.36 0.82 -14.40
N LEU A 45 -12.64 0.85 -14.00
CA LEU A 45 -13.32 2.07 -13.59
C LEU A 45 -13.34 2.21 -12.07
N SER A 46 -12.82 3.32 -11.56
CA SER A 46 -12.95 3.68 -10.15
C SER A 46 -14.40 4.06 -9.82
N PRO A 47 -15.03 3.41 -8.83
CA PRO A 47 -16.37 3.78 -8.38
C PRO A 47 -16.37 5.08 -7.57
N VAL A 48 -15.20 5.53 -7.10
CA VAL A 48 -15.04 6.72 -6.25
C VAL A 48 -14.90 7.98 -7.09
N TYR A 49 -14.05 7.94 -8.12
CA TYR A 49 -13.71 9.10 -8.93
C TYR A 49 -14.28 9.03 -10.35
N ASN A 50 -14.94 7.94 -10.72
CA ASN A 50 -15.47 7.71 -12.07
C ASN A 50 -14.41 7.94 -13.16
N GLU A 51 -13.18 7.48 -12.90
CA GLU A 51 -11.99 7.61 -13.72
C GLU A 51 -11.47 6.21 -14.08
N THR A 52 -11.18 5.96 -15.34
CA THR A 52 -10.61 4.70 -15.81
C THR A 52 -9.12 4.59 -15.49
N THR A 53 -8.60 3.36 -15.49
CA THR A 53 -7.15 3.13 -15.31
C THR A 53 -6.32 3.86 -16.36
N ASP A 54 -6.76 3.92 -17.61
CA ASP A 54 -6.04 4.61 -18.68
C ASP A 54 -6.02 6.13 -18.46
N GLU A 55 -7.15 6.72 -18.06
CA GLU A 55 -7.24 8.15 -17.74
C GLU A 55 -6.34 8.52 -16.56
N TRP A 56 -6.35 7.70 -15.48
CA TRP A 56 -5.48 7.87 -14.33
C TRP A 56 -4.00 7.78 -14.73
N CYS A 57 -3.62 6.76 -15.48
CA CYS A 57 -2.24 6.56 -15.95
C CYS A 57 -1.77 7.74 -16.81
N ALA A 58 -2.61 8.22 -17.73
CA ALA A 58 -2.29 9.38 -18.55
C ALA A 58 -2.11 10.66 -17.71
N LYS A 59 -3.00 10.89 -16.73
CA LYS A 59 -2.95 12.02 -15.80
C LYS A 59 -1.69 12.00 -14.94
N MET A 60 -1.30 10.83 -14.43
CA MET A 60 -0.16 10.68 -13.51
C MET A 60 1.19 10.48 -14.22
N GLY A 61 1.20 10.30 -15.55
CA GLY A 61 2.42 9.99 -16.29
C GLY A 61 2.95 8.59 -16.04
N VAL A 62 2.08 7.64 -15.66
CA VAL A 62 2.38 6.25 -15.31
C VAL A 62 2.01 5.34 -16.48
N SER A 63 2.78 4.28 -16.72
CA SER A 63 2.47 3.30 -17.75
C SER A 63 1.54 2.23 -17.21
N ARG A 64 0.41 2.00 -17.89
CA ARG A 64 -0.48 0.88 -17.57
C ARG A 64 0.17 -0.45 -17.96
N CYS A 65 0.07 -1.45 -17.09
CA CYS A 65 0.38 -2.85 -17.39
C CYS A 65 -0.89 -3.66 -17.57
N ASN A 66 -0.83 -4.68 -18.43
CA ASN A 66 -1.98 -5.55 -18.69
C ASN A 66 -2.10 -6.68 -17.68
N THR A 67 -1.00 -7.04 -17.00
CA THR A 67 -0.95 -8.10 -15.99
C THR A 67 -0.06 -7.69 -14.82
N ILE A 68 -0.31 -8.30 -13.65
CA ILE A 68 0.56 -8.16 -12.46
C ILE A 68 1.97 -8.67 -12.78
N ALA A 69 2.10 -9.76 -13.54
CA ALA A 69 3.40 -10.30 -13.92
C ALA A 69 4.22 -9.28 -14.72
N GLU A 70 3.62 -8.67 -15.74
CA GLU A 70 4.27 -7.61 -16.53
C GLU A 70 4.74 -6.44 -15.64
N LEU A 71 3.90 -6.01 -14.72
CA LEU A 71 4.22 -4.95 -13.77
C LEU A 71 5.41 -5.34 -12.89
N CYS A 72 5.40 -6.54 -12.32
CA CYS A 72 6.46 -7.04 -11.45
C CYS A 72 7.80 -7.16 -12.17
N GLU A 73 7.81 -7.62 -13.44
CA GLU A 73 9.03 -7.72 -14.23
C GLU A 73 9.67 -6.35 -14.49
N LYS A 74 8.86 -5.33 -14.72
CA LYS A 74 9.31 -3.97 -15.05
C LYS A 74 9.68 -3.12 -13.83
N SER A 75 9.24 -3.52 -12.63
CA SER A 75 9.38 -2.74 -11.40
C SER A 75 10.55 -3.22 -10.54
N ASP A 76 11.14 -2.31 -9.76
CA ASP A 76 12.12 -2.61 -8.71
C ASP A 76 11.47 -2.83 -7.35
N VAL A 77 10.35 -2.16 -7.11
CA VAL A 77 9.56 -2.19 -5.87
C VAL A 77 8.08 -2.29 -6.24
N ILE A 78 7.32 -3.04 -5.47
CA ILE A 78 5.88 -3.20 -5.66
C ILE A 78 5.13 -2.59 -4.48
N ILE A 79 4.07 -1.87 -4.76
CA ILE A 79 3.11 -1.41 -3.76
C ILE A 79 1.75 -2.01 -4.09
N VAL A 80 1.29 -2.90 -3.23
CA VAL A 80 -0.08 -3.43 -3.27
C VAL A 80 -0.94 -2.50 -2.44
N LEU A 81 -1.86 -1.83 -3.11
CA LEU A 81 -2.81 -0.89 -2.51
C LEU A 81 -4.09 -1.62 -2.07
N ALA A 82 -5.25 -1.34 -2.65
CA ALA A 82 -6.55 -1.86 -2.24
C ALA A 82 -6.88 -1.57 -0.76
N PRO A 83 -6.76 -0.31 -0.33
CA PRO A 83 -6.78 0.08 1.08
C PRO A 83 -8.11 -0.22 1.80
N SER A 84 -9.21 -0.31 1.05
CA SER A 84 -10.54 -0.60 1.59
C SER A 84 -11.02 -2.03 1.29
N ASP A 85 -10.21 -2.83 0.60
CA ASP A 85 -10.54 -4.17 0.15
C ASP A 85 -9.47 -5.20 0.61
N PRO A 86 -9.25 -5.37 1.94
CA PRO A 86 -8.17 -6.21 2.47
C PRO A 86 -8.27 -7.68 2.08
N GLU A 87 -9.45 -8.16 1.69
CA GLU A 87 -9.66 -9.50 1.16
C GLU A 87 -8.97 -9.75 -0.19
N LYS A 88 -8.62 -8.69 -0.92
CA LYS A 88 -7.88 -8.77 -2.18
C LYS A 88 -6.39 -9.01 -1.98
N HIS A 89 -5.83 -8.58 -0.83
CA HIS A 89 -4.40 -8.59 -0.59
C HIS A 89 -3.76 -9.97 -0.72
N LEU A 90 -4.42 -11.05 -0.25
CA LEU A 90 -3.91 -12.40 -0.40
C LEU A 90 -3.82 -12.84 -1.87
N GLY A 91 -4.82 -12.50 -2.68
CA GLY A 91 -4.82 -12.77 -4.13
C GLY A 91 -3.62 -12.09 -4.80
N TYR A 92 -3.45 -10.81 -4.57
CA TYR A 92 -2.32 -10.05 -5.13
C TYR A 92 -0.98 -10.51 -4.58
N ALA A 93 -0.88 -10.84 -3.29
CA ALA A 93 0.35 -11.37 -2.70
C ALA A 93 0.80 -12.67 -3.36
N ARG A 94 -0.12 -13.58 -3.70
CA ARG A 94 0.18 -14.82 -4.42
C ARG A 94 0.79 -14.58 -5.80
N GLU A 95 0.41 -13.48 -6.46
CA GLU A 95 0.93 -13.12 -7.77
C GLU A 95 2.23 -12.29 -7.67
N VAL A 96 2.34 -11.38 -6.72
CA VAL A 96 3.46 -10.44 -6.58
C VAL A 96 4.68 -11.05 -5.90
N LEU A 97 4.50 -11.73 -4.75
CA LEU A 97 5.61 -12.17 -3.91
C LEU A 97 6.57 -13.18 -4.59
N PRO A 98 6.13 -14.05 -5.54
CA PRO A 98 7.04 -14.91 -6.30
C PRO A 98 8.14 -14.18 -7.07
N PHE A 99 7.95 -12.90 -7.40
CA PHE A 99 8.94 -12.08 -8.12
C PHE A 99 10.10 -11.59 -7.24
N ARG A 100 10.04 -11.80 -5.92
CA ARG A 100 11.10 -11.47 -4.95
C ARG A 100 11.51 -9.99 -4.95
N LYS A 101 10.60 -9.11 -5.35
CA LYS A 101 10.79 -7.66 -5.27
C LYS A 101 10.38 -7.17 -3.89
N CYS A 102 11.06 -6.15 -3.36
CA CYS A 102 10.61 -5.51 -2.12
C CYS A 102 9.16 -5.04 -2.29
N THR A 103 8.29 -5.49 -1.42
CA THR A 103 6.84 -5.27 -1.56
C THR A 103 6.28 -4.59 -0.32
N TYR A 104 5.54 -3.51 -0.51
CA TYR A 104 4.65 -2.94 0.51
C TYR A 104 3.23 -3.42 0.25
N ILE A 105 2.54 -3.89 1.29
CA ILE A 105 1.12 -4.21 1.25
C ILE A 105 0.41 -3.25 2.20
N ASP A 106 -0.59 -2.52 1.69
CA ASP A 106 -1.20 -1.42 2.42
C ASP A 106 -2.04 -1.90 3.64
N LYS A 107 -2.39 -0.95 4.46
CA LYS A 107 -3.37 -1.14 5.54
C LYS A 107 -4.78 -1.25 4.90
N THR A 108 -5.73 -1.94 5.40
CA THR A 108 -5.69 -3.00 6.42
C THR A 108 -5.06 -4.23 5.81
N PHE A 109 -4.03 -4.78 6.45
CA PHE A 109 -3.16 -5.80 5.84
C PHE A 109 -3.91 -7.07 5.39
N ALA A 110 -4.84 -7.55 6.20
CA ALA A 110 -5.64 -8.73 5.89
C ALA A 110 -6.95 -8.71 6.68
N PRO A 111 -8.01 -9.41 6.22
CA PRO A 111 -9.30 -9.45 6.90
C PRO A 111 -9.28 -10.26 8.20
N ASP A 112 -8.34 -11.21 8.31
CA ASP A 112 -8.21 -12.10 9.48
C ASP A 112 -6.78 -12.61 9.63
N PHE A 113 -6.51 -13.25 10.78
CA PHE A 113 -5.20 -13.79 11.13
C PHE A 113 -4.74 -14.93 10.20
N ALA A 114 -5.65 -15.79 9.76
CA ALA A 114 -5.29 -16.92 8.90
C ALA A 114 -4.80 -16.41 7.53
N THR A 115 -5.51 -15.44 6.96
CA THR A 115 -5.13 -14.76 5.72
C THR A 115 -3.80 -14.03 5.87
N ALA A 116 -3.60 -13.31 6.97
CA ALA A 116 -2.33 -12.64 7.28
C ALA A 116 -1.18 -13.65 7.33
N LYS A 117 -1.35 -14.76 8.06
CA LYS A 117 -0.36 -15.82 8.19
C LYS A 117 0.02 -16.41 6.83
N GLU A 118 -0.96 -16.67 5.95
CA GLU A 118 -0.69 -17.20 4.62
C GLU A 118 0.17 -16.24 3.78
N ILE A 119 -0.08 -14.93 3.85
CA ILE A 119 0.77 -13.94 3.17
C ILE A 119 2.21 -14.02 3.65
N PHE A 120 2.44 -14.14 4.98
CA PHE A 120 3.78 -14.32 5.54
C PHE A 120 4.45 -15.61 5.05
N GLU A 121 3.72 -16.73 5.03
CA GLU A 121 4.22 -18.03 4.57
C GLU A 121 4.62 -17.99 3.07
N ILE A 122 3.86 -17.26 2.24
CA ILE A 122 4.21 -17.04 0.83
C ILE A 122 5.51 -16.22 0.72
N ALA A 123 5.61 -15.12 1.46
CA ALA A 123 6.79 -14.28 1.44
C ALA A 123 8.04 -15.05 1.89
N GLU A 124 7.95 -15.85 2.96
CA GLU A 124 9.02 -16.71 3.45
C GLU A 124 9.43 -17.75 2.39
N LYS A 125 8.45 -18.44 1.80
CA LYS A 125 8.68 -19.44 0.74
C LYS A 125 9.52 -18.90 -0.41
N TYR A 126 9.30 -17.67 -0.82
CA TYR A 126 10.02 -17.06 -1.95
C TYR A 126 11.22 -16.21 -1.51
N GLY A 127 11.39 -15.98 -0.20
CA GLY A 127 12.43 -15.09 0.32
C GLY A 127 12.20 -13.64 -0.06
N THR A 128 10.93 -13.21 -0.14
CA THR A 128 10.55 -11.86 -0.58
C THR A 128 10.52 -10.91 0.59
N PRO A 129 11.31 -9.83 0.59
CA PRO A 129 11.19 -8.80 1.60
C PRO A 129 9.87 -8.05 1.42
N PHE A 130 9.04 -8.04 2.47
CA PHE A 130 7.80 -7.26 2.44
C PHE A 130 7.52 -6.63 3.79
N PHE A 131 6.68 -5.60 3.79
CA PHE A 131 6.20 -4.95 4.99
C PHE A 131 4.81 -4.34 4.79
N SER A 132 4.13 -4.09 5.90
CA SER A 132 2.86 -3.37 5.96
C SER A 132 2.88 -2.43 7.15
N THR A 133 2.33 -1.25 7.01
CA THR A 133 2.24 -0.28 8.11
C THR A 133 1.14 0.74 7.84
N SER A 134 0.68 1.39 8.91
CA SER A 134 -0.12 2.62 8.81
C SER A 134 0.79 3.84 8.88
N ALA A 135 0.46 4.89 8.13
CA ALA A 135 1.15 6.18 8.19
C ALA A 135 1.13 6.79 9.60
N LEU A 136 0.09 6.52 10.39
CA LEU A 136 -0.02 7.01 11.78
C LEU A 136 1.12 6.52 12.68
N ARG A 137 1.76 5.40 12.37
CA ARG A 137 2.94 4.93 13.11
C ARG A 137 4.10 5.93 13.11
N PHE A 138 4.16 6.78 12.10
CA PHE A 138 5.25 7.73 11.88
C PHE A 138 4.86 9.18 12.19
N ALA A 139 3.75 9.38 12.92
CA ALA A 139 3.35 10.71 13.35
C ALA A 139 4.32 11.23 14.43
N ASP A 140 4.89 12.40 14.20
CA ASP A 140 5.89 13.01 15.10
C ASP A 140 5.31 13.20 16.52
N GLU A 141 4.00 13.40 16.64
CA GLU A 141 3.27 13.56 17.90
C GLU A 141 3.38 12.32 18.80
N LEU A 142 3.54 11.12 18.23
CA LEU A 142 3.66 9.87 19.00
C LEU A 142 4.96 9.83 19.82
N ASP A 143 6.00 10.53 19.39
CA ASP A 143 7.25 10.61 20.15
C ASP A 143 7.07 11.27 21.53
N THR A 144 6.08 12.13 21.68
CA THR A 144 5.74 12.79 22.96
C THR A 144 5.00 11.86 23.92
N LEU A 145 4.49 10.73 23.46
CA LEU A 145 3.69 9.78 24.25
C LEU A 145 4.54 8.65 24.86
N LYS A 146 5.83 8.59 24.57
CA LYS A 146 6.72 7.57 25.11
C LYS A 146 6.76 7.61 26.64
N GLY A 147 6.38 6.48 27.27
CA GLY A 147 6.32 6.34 28.72
C GLY A 147 5.01 6.81 29.35
N ALA A 148 3.99 7.17 28.58
CA ALA A 148 2.66 7.44 29.11
C ALA A 148 2.04 6.16 29.72
N THR A 149 1.46 6.28 30.91
CA THR A 149 0.83 5.17 31.63
C THR A 149 -0.67 5.07 31.38
N ASP A 150 -1.28 6.21 31.00
CA ASP A 150 -2.72 6.32 30.74
C ASP A 150 -2.92 7.04 29.42
N LEU A 151 -3.62 6.39 28.48
CA LEU A 151 -3.90 6.90 27.15
C LEU A 151 -5.41 6.91 26.89
N ILE A 152 -5.91 8.03 26.39
CA ILE A 152 -7.25 8.13 25.80
C ILE A 152 -7.05 8.43 24.32
N ILE A 153 -7.51 7.51 23.46
CA ILE A 153 -7.40 7.66 22.02
C ILE A 153 -8.81 7.85 21.45
N THR A 154 -8.99 8.93 20.71
CA THR A 154 -10.21 9.21 19.97
C THR A 154 -9.93 9.14 18.48
N GLY A 155 -10.77 8.45 17.74
CA GLY A 155 -10.67 8.33 16.28
C GLY A 155 -12.06 8.45 15.66
N GLY A 156 -12.10 8.88 14.41
CA GLY A 156 -13.31 8.95 13.63
C GLY A 156 -13.06 8.45 12.21
N GLY A 157 -14.09 7.84 11.63
CA GLY A 157 -14.05 7.37 10.25
C GLY A 157 -15.41 6.80 9.84
N GLY A 158 -15.62 6.68 8.54
CA GLY A 158 -16.87 6.14 7.99
C GLY A 158 -17.07 4.64 8.21
N ASN A 159 -15.99 3.91 8.47
CA ASN A 159 -15.99 2.46 8.67
C ASN A 159 -15.15 2.08 9.88
N PHE A 160 -15.79 1.55 10.92
CA PHE A 160 -15.10 1.17 12.17
C PHE A 160 -14.02 0.11 11.94
N ALA A 161 -14.31 -0.93 11.16
CA ALA A 161 -13.35 -2.02 10.91
C ALA A 161 -12.07 -1.53 10.22
N GLU A 162 -12.17 -0.51 9.36
CA GLU A 162 -11.04 0.08 8.67
C GLU A 162 -10.20 0.98 9.58
N TYR A 163 -10.84 1.72 10.50
CA TYR A 163 -10.18 2.75 11.31
C TYR A 163 -9.76 2.30 12.72
N ILE A 164 -10.24 1.15 13.22
CA ILE A 164 -9.83 0.64 14.54
C ILE A 164 -8.35 0.22 14.57
N ILE A 165 -7.81 -0.29 13.47
CA ILE A 165 -6.43 -0.77 13.39
C ILE A 165 -5.42 0.39 13.54
N PRO A 166 -5.56 1.52 12.83
CA PRO A 166 -4.72 2.69 13.06
C PRO A 166 -4.73 3.18 14.53
N VAL A 167 -5.90 3.19 15.16
CA VAL A 167 -6.05 3.57 16.58
C VAL A 167 -5.31 2.57 17.49
N GLY A 168 -5.44 1.27 17.24
CA GLY A 168 -4.73 0.24 18.01
C GLY A 168 -3.20 0.36 17.91
N ARG A 169 -2.66 0.75 16.76
CA ARG A 169 -1.23 0.96 16.54
C ARG A 169 -0.63 2.08 17.39
N CYS A 170 -1.40 3.10 17.72
CA CYS A 170 -0.96 4.18 18.59
C CYS A 170 -0.70 3.72 20.03
N ILE A 171 -1.25 2.56 20.45
CA ILE A 171 -1.07 1.99 21.80
C ILE A 171 0.24 1.19 21.89
N GLU A 172 0.76 0.69 20.77
CA GLU A 172 1.96 -0.16 20.73
C GLU A 172 3.28 0.65 20.55
N CYS A 173 3.17 1.94 20.39
CA CYS A 173 4.32 2.86 20.30
C CYS A 173 4.69 3.42 21.66
#